data_8e345a5bdc2122d8921450ce6a02d55d
#
_entry.id   8e345a5bdc2122d8921450ce6a02d55d
#
_cell.length_a   1.000
_cell.length_b   1.000
_cell.length_c   1.000
_cell.angle_alpha   90.00
_cell.angle_beta   90.00
_cell.angle_gamma   90.00
#
_symmetry.space_group_name_H-M   'P 1'
#
loop_
_entity.id
_entity.type
_entity.pdbx_description
1 polymer ?
#
loop_
_entity_poly.entity_id
_entity_poly.type
_entity_poly.pdbx_seq_one_letter_code
_entity_poly.pdbx_strand_id
1 'polypeptide(L)'
;MKIIESSKIKEKAYIEKLENGMDIIIIPKKNAIKKYIIWGTHFGSIDNHFIMPNTGEEVYIPDGVAHFLEHKMFEQPNGTNSLDTLMALGIDANAYTTNDHTAYLFECTDNFYEGLDELMDYVQHPYFTEENVEKEKGIIGQEIGMYDDDPGWQLYMNAMDCMYKENPIKIDIAGTVES
;
A
#
# COMPACT_ATOMS: atom_id res chain seq x y z
N MET A 1 1.23 -17.07 -20.03
CA MET A 1 1.73 -15.69 -20.31
C MET A 1 0.91 -15.07 -21.43
N LYS A 2 0.35 -13.86 -21.21
CA LYS A 2 -0.37 -13.04 -22.20
C LYS A 2 0.53 -11.85 -22.57
N ILE A 3 0.54 -11.47 -23.86
CA ILE A 3 1.31 -10.30 -24.33
C ILE A 3 0.31 -9.28 -24.87
N ILE A 4 0.42 -8.04 -24.38
CA ILE A 4 -0.27 -6.87 -24.93
C ILE A 4 0.77 -6.00 -25.61
N GLU A 5 0.53 -5.62 -26.84
CA GLU A 5 1.44 -4.76 -27.63
C GLU A 5 0.71 -3.50 -28.10
N SER A 6 1.32 -2.35 -27.91
CA SER A 6 0.84 -1.09 -28.44
C SER A 6 1.74 -0.59 -29.56
N SER A 7 1.23 -0.58 -30.77
CA SER A 7 1.96 -0.06 -31.95
C SER A 7 2.16 1.47 -31.86
N LYS A 8 1.31 2.20 -31.14
CA LYS A 8 1.41 3.67 -31.01
C LYS A 8 2.61 4.08 -30.16
N ILE A 9 2.80 3.44 -29.00
CA ILE A 9 3.90 3.75 -28.09
C ILE A 9 5.07 2.78 -28.23
N LYS A 10 4.96 1.77 -29.10
CA LYS A 10 5.98 0.73 -29.38
C LYS A 10 6.41 -0.04 -28.13
N GLU A 11 5.47 -0.34 -27.26
CA GLU A 11 5.72 -1.05 -26.01
C GLU A 11 4.96 -2.36 -25.94
N LYS A 12 5.50 -3.26 -25.10
CA LYS A 12 4.90 -4.55 -24.79
C LYS A 12 4.76 -4.72 -23.29
N ALA A 13 3.61 -5.25 -22.87
CA ALA A 13 3.40 -5.72 -21.51
C ALA A 13 3.29 -7.25 -21.54
N TYR A 14 4.01 -7.91 -20.66
CA TYR A 14 3.95 -9.35 -20.42
C TYR A 14 3.15 -9.58 -19.16
N ILE A 15 2.08 -10.35 -19.24
CA ILE A 15 1.17 -10.62 -18.13
C ILE A 15 1.16 -12.11 -17.85
N GLU A 16 1.41 -12.48 -16.62
CA GLU A 16 1.34 -13.84 -16.12
C GLU A 16 0.46 -13.89 -14.87
N LYS A 17 -0.34 -14.94 -14.75
CA LYS A 17 -1.09 -15.24 -13.53
C LYS A 17 -0.48 -16.47 -12.89
N LEU A 18 -0.02 -16.32 -11.64
CA LEU A 18 0.55 -17.41 -10.87
C LEU A 18 -0.54 -18.35 -10.34
N GLU A 19 -0.15 -19.56 -9.93
CA GLU A 19 -1.06 -20.56 -9.38
C GLU A 19 -1.78 -20.11 -8.11
N ASN A 20 -1.14 -19.25 -7.31
CA ASN A 20 -1.73 -18.62 -6.12
C ASN A 20 -2.70 -17.47 -6.43
N GLY A 21 -2.92 -17.14 -7.71
CA GLY A 21 -3.85 -16.11 -8.16
C GLY A 21 -3.23 -14.73 -8.36
N MET A 22 -1.95 -14.54 -8.02
CA MET A 22 -1.25 -13.26 -8.22
C MET A 22 -1.02 -12.98 -9.70
N ASP A 23 -1.29 -11.76 -10.14
CA ASP A 23 -0.97 -11.28 -11.47
C ASP A 23 0.39 -10.56 -11.48
N ILE A 24 1.28 -10.97 -12.39
CA ILE A 24 2.57 -10.31 -12.64
C ILE A 24 2.49 -9.59 -13.98
N ILE A 25 2.85 -8.30 -13.99
CA ILE A 25 2.91 -7.47 -15.18
C ILE A 25 4.33 -6.94 -15.35
N ILE A 26 4.96 -7.24 -16.49
CA ILE A 26 6.31 -6.74 -16.80
C ILE A 26 6.24 -5.91 -18.08
N ILE A 27 6.74 -4.67 -18.00
CA ILE A 27 6.82 -3.75 -19.13
C ILE A 27 8.30 -3.36 -19.34
N PRO A 28 9.05 -4.08 -20.21
CA PRO A 28 10.46 -3.80 -20.44
C PRO A 28 10.64 -2.46 -21.17
N LYS A 29 11.50 -1.61 -20.63
CA LYS A 29 11.89 -0.31 -21.20
C LYS A 29 13.37 -0.36 -21.60
N LYS A 30 13.66 -0.64 -22.88
CA LYS A 30 15.04 -0.89 -23.37
C LYS A 30 16.06 0.21 -23.07
N ASN A 31 15.61 1.47 -22.98
CA ASN A 31 16.47 2.64 -22.79
C ASN A 31 16.30 3.29 -21.42
N ALA A 32 15.53 2.70 -20.53
CA ALA A 32 15.37 3.21 -19.17
C ALA A 32 16.55 2.76 -18.30
N ILE A 33 17.15 3.70 -17.60
CA ILE A 33 18.19 3.44 -16.60
C ILE A 33 17.52 3.03 -15.29
N LYS A 34 16.48 3.76 -14.90
CA LYS A 34 15.69 3.44 -13.72
C LYS A 34 14.77 2.23 -13.93
N LYS A 35 14.69 1.42 -12.92
CA LYS A 35 13.74 0.32 -12.79
C LYS A 35 12.70 0.72 -11.74
N TYR A 36 11.46 0.37 -11.97
CA TYR A 36 10.34 0.67 -11.07
C TYR A 36 9.57 -0.61 -10.81
N ILE A 37 9.18 -0.83 -9.59
CA ILE A 37 8.29 -1.91 -9.19
C ILE A 37 7.19 -1.38 -8.30
N ILE A 38 6.01 -1.97 -8.41
CA ILE A 38 4.89 -1.77 -7.52
C ILE A 38 4.29 -3.13 -7.16
N TRP A 39 4.09 -3.36 -5.88
CA TRP A 39 3.34 -4.46 -5.31
C TRP A 39 2.04 -3.92 -4.75
N GLY A 40 0.91 -4.40 -5.25
CA GLY A 40 -0.42 -3.94 -4.83
C GLY A 40 -1.25 -5.06 -4.25
N THR A 41 -2.03 -4.74 -3.22
CA THR A 41 -3.10 -5.60 -2.71
C THR A 41 -4.43 -4.89 -2.84
N HIS A 42 -5.48 -5.62 -3.23
CA HIS A 42 -6.85 -5.11 -3.29
C HIS A 42 -7.45 -5.08 -1.87
N PHE A 43 -6.92 -4.17 -1.07
CA PHE A 43 -7.33 -3.89 0.29
C PHE A 43 -7.06 -2.42 0.57
N GLY A 44 -8.11 -1.62 0.69
CA GLY A 44 -8.05 -0.18 0.91
C GLY A 44 -8.98 0.27 2.02
N SER A 45 -9.18 1.58 2.19
CA SER A 45 -9.92 2.13 3.30
C SER A 45 -11.42 1.78 3.30
N ILE A 46 -11.99 1.41 2.16
CA ILE A 46 -13.41 1.00 2.06
C ILE A 46 -13.62 -0.49 2.36
N ASP A 47 -12.57 -1.27 2.49
CA ASP A 47 -12.63 -2.71 2.74
C ASP A 47 -12.71 -3.01 4.25
N ASN A 48 -13.60 -2.32 4.96
CA ASN A 48 -13.80 -2.46 6.40
C ASN A 48 -14.80 -3.56 6.79
N HIS A 49 -15.46 -4.18 5.81
CA HIS A 49 -16.37 -5.30 5.99
C HIS A 49 -16.21 -6.31 4.84
N PHE A 50 -15.80 -7.52 5.16
CA PHE A 50 -15.55 -8.57 4.17
C PHE A 50 -15.74 -9.98 4.74
N ILE A 51 -15.77 -10.96 3.85
CA ILE A 51 -15.80 -12.37 4.21
C ILE A 51 -14.41 -12.97 4.02
N MET A 52 -13.85 -13.55 5.07
CA MET A 52 -12.54 -14.20 5.03
C MET A 52 -12.54 -15.36 4.00
N PRO A 53 -11.65 -15.33 2.99
CA PRO A 53 -11.68 -16.34 1.91
C PRO A 53 -11.47 -17.77 2.39
N ASN A 54 -10.68 -17.95 3.45
CA ASN A 54 -10.28 -19.28 3.94
C ASN A 54 -11.26 -19.88 4.96
N THR A 55 -11.97 -19.05 5.72
CA THR A 55 -12.86 -19.49 6.80
C THR A 55 -14.33 -19.28 6.50
N GLY A 56 -14.67 -18.34 5.59
CA GLY A 56 -16.02 -17.89 5.34
C GLY A 56 -16.60 -17.01 6.47
N GLU A 57 -15.77 -16.60 7.41
CA GLU A 57 -16.15 -15.74 8.53
C GLU A 57 -16.37 -14.31 8.04
N GLU A 58 -17.44 -13.70 8.50
CA GLU A 58 -17.73 -12.27 8.27
C GLU A 58 -16.94 -11.42 9.26
N VAL A 59 -16.15 -10.50 8.75
CA VAL A 59 -15.22 -9.68 9.54
C VAL A 59 -15.52 -8.20 9.33
N TYR A 60 -15.58 -7.48 10.44
CA TYR A 60 -15.65 -6.02 10.49
C TYR A 60 -14.39 -5.51 11.16
N ILE A 61 -13.71 -4.59 10.50
CA ILE A 61 -12.50 -3.95 11.02
C ILE A 61 -12.72 -2.45 11.20
N PRO A 62 -11.99 -1.80 12.12
CA PRO A 62 -12.04 -0.35 12.29
C PRO A 62 -11.63 0.40 11.02
N ASP A 63 -12.13 1.63 10.87
CA ASP A 63 -11.69 2.52 9.82
C ASP A 63 -10.19 2.86 9.99
N GLY A 64 -9.47 3.04 8.88
CA GLY A 64 -8.04 3.33 8.90
C GLY A 64 -7.11 2.12 8.96
N VAL A 65 -7.61 0.89 9.16
CA VAL A 65 -6.76 -0.32 9.28
C VAL A 65 -5.87 -0.54 8.06
N ALA A 66 -6.36 -0.27 6.83
CA ALA A 66 -5.54 -0.43 5.63
C ALA A 66 -4.32 0.51 5.63
N HIS A 67 -4.49 1.77 6.00
CA HIS A 67 -3.41 2.75 6.15
C HIS A 67 -2.48 2.41 7.33
N PHE A 68 -3.04 1.98 8.45
CA PHE A 68 -2.26 1.50 9.59
C PHE A 68 -1.35 0.34 9.20
N LEU A 69 -1.86 -0.63 8.45
CA LEU A 69 -1.07 -1.77 7.96
C LEU A 69 0.03 -1.31 7.01
N GLU A 70 -0.23 -0.32 6.16
CA GLU A 70 0.78 0.25 5.26
C GLU A 70 2.02 0.68 6.03
N HIS A 71 1.86 1.46 7.10
CA HIS A 71 2.95 1.89 7.97
C HIS A 71 3.64 0.71 8.65
N LYS A 72 2.87 -0.24 9.16
CA LYS A 72 3.39 -1.35 9.97
C LYS A 72 4.17 -2.40 9.20
N MET A 73 3.94 -2.56 7.90
CA MET A 73 4.64 -3.58 7.11
C MET A 73 6.15 -3.35 7.01
N PHE A 74 6.63 -2.12 7.22
CA PHE A 74 8.06 -1.81 7.15
C PHE A 74 8.87 -2.19 8.39
N GLU A 75 8.23 -2.37 9.54
CA GLU A 75 8.93 -2.75 10.77
C GLU A 75 9.30 -4.23 10.79
N GLN A 76 10.55 -4.53 11.19
CA GLN A 76 11.10 -5.88 11.20
C GLN A 76 11.37 -6.38 12.64
N PRO A 77 11.34 -7.72 12.88
CA PRO A 77 11.55 -8.30 14.20
C PRO A 77 12.91 -7.98 14.84
N ASN A 78 13.91 -7.67 14.03
CA ASN A 78 15.26 -7.33 14.46
C ASN A 78 15.40 -5.84 14.86
N GLY A 79 14.30 -5.06 14.83
CA GLY A 79 14.27 -3.64 15.14
C GLY A 79 14.72 -2.73 14.00
N THR A 80 14.94 -3.27 12.79
CA THR A 80 15.19 -2.44 11.58
C THR A 80 13.89 -2.05 10.90
N ASN A 81 14.01 -1.08 9.99
CA ASN A 81 12.92 -0.65 9.10
C ASN A 81 13.33 -0.94 7.65
N SER A 82 12.46 -1.59 6.89
CA SER A 82 12.75 -1.95 5.49
C SER A 82 12.96 -0.73 4.59
N LEU A 83 12.36 0.43 4.89
CA LEU A 83 12.66 1.67 4.17
C LEU A 83 14.12 2.10 4.37
N ASP A 84 14.65 1.99 5.59
CA ASP A 84 16.06 2.30 5.87
C ASP A 84 17.00 1.33 5.16
N THR A 85 16.65 0.04 5.12
CA THR A 85 17.38 -0.99 4.40
C THR A 85 17.44 -0.67 2.90
N LEU A 86 16.31 -0.34 2.29
CA LEU A 86 16.22 0.02 0.87
C LEU A 86 16.99 1.32 0.57
N MET A 87 16.86 2.32 1.44
CA MET A 87 17.61 3.58 1.32
C MET A 87 19.13 3.35 1.38
N ALA A 88 19.61 2.47 2.25
CA ALA A 88 21.04 2.10 2.33
C ALA A 88 21.55 1.41 1.06
N LEU A 89 20.68 0.77 0.29
CA LEU A 89 20.97 0.21 -1.03
C LEU A 89 20.91 1.24 -2.18
N GLY A 90 20.57 2.50 -1.87
CA GLY A 90 20.38 3.56 -2.87
C GLY A 90 19.04 3.42 -3.63
N ILE A 91 18.07 2.79 -3.01
CA ILE A 91 16.73 2.56 -3.56
C ILE A 91 15.77 3.58 -2.94
N ASP A 92 14.96 4.22 -3.79
CA ASP A 92 13.91 5.14 -3.37
C ASP A 92 12.60 4.37 -3.27
N ALA A 93 12.16 4.11 -2.04
CA ALA A 93 11.00 3.28 -1.74
C ALA A 93 9.90 4.11 -1.08
N ASN A 94 8.64 3.72 -1.33
CA ASN A 94 7.48 4.36 -0.77
C ASN A 94 6.30 3.37 -0.69
N ALA A 95 5.23 3.79 -0.03
CA ALA A 95 3.94 3.11 -0.05
C ALA A 95 2.81 4.13 -0.09
N TYR A 96 1.61 3.69 -0.40
CA TYR A 96 0.41 4.49 -0.28
C TYR A 96 -0.83 3.62 -0.15
N THR A 97 -1.81 4.13 0.56
CA THR A 97 -3.15 3.55 0.68
C THR A 97 -4.17 4.44 -0.02
N THR A 98 -5.07 3.82 -0.76
CA THR A 98 -6.22 4.46 -1.39
C THR A 98 -7.52 3.87 -0.83
N ASN A 99 -8.64 4.25 -1.43
CA ASN A 99 -9.93 3.70 -1.00
C ASN A 99 -10.06 2.19 -1.31
N ASP A 100 -9.44 1.67 -2.38
CA ASP A 100 -9.64 0.31 -2.87
C ASP A 100 -8.36 -0.54 -2.93
N HIS A 101 -7.20 0.02 -2.65
CA HIS A 101 -5.94 -0.73 -2.63
C HIS A 101 -4.85 -0.08 -1.79
N THR A 102 -3.91 -0.90 -1.35
CA THR A 102 -2.64 -0.47 -0.77
C THR A 102 -1.51 -0.95 -1.66
N ALA A 103 -0.49 -0.12 -1.85
CA ALA A 103 0.64 -0.42 -2.71
C ALA A 103 1.97 -0.05 -2.06
N TYR A 104 2.97 -0.91 -2.27
CA TYR A 104 4.36 -0.76 -1.88
C TYR A 104 5.20 -0.71 -3.14
N LEU A 105 6.10 0.24 -3.25
CA LEU A 105 6.81 0.50 -4.49
C LEU A 105 8.25 0.95 -4.23
N PHE A 106 9.10 0.76 -5.25
CA PHE A 106 10.39 1.42 -5.26
C PHE A 106 10.85 1.73 -6.68
N GLU A 107 11.76 2.69 -6.79
CA GLU A 107 12.56 2.92 -7.98
C GLU A 107 14.07 2.84 -7.66
N CYS A 108 14.83 2.31 -8.61
CA CYS A 108 16.28 2.20 -8.47
C CYS A 108 16.99 2.24 -9.82
N THR A 109 18.29 2.54 -9.80
CA THR A 109 19.20 2.31 -10.93
C THR A 109 19.92 0.98 -10.79
N ASP A 110 20.41 0.70 -9.59
CA ASP A 110 21.17 -0.49 -9.21
C ASP A 110 20.45 -1.26 -8.10
N ASN A 111 20.98 -2.41 -7.71
CA ASN A 111 20.50 -3.24 -6.59
C ASN A 111 19.02 -3.65 -6.68
N PHE A 112 18.51 -3.81 -7.93
CA PHE A 112 17.07 -4.11 -8.16
C PHE A 112 16.65 -5.42 -7.51
N TYR A 113 17.46 -6.46 -7.59
CA TYR A 113 17.08 -7.77 -7.05
C TYR A 113 17.14 -7.80 -5.52
N GLU A 114 18.13 -7.12 -4.94
CA GLU A 114 18.23 -6.93 -3.49
C GLU A 114 17.03 -6.15 -2.97
N GLY A 115 16.60 -5.09 -3.68
CA GLY A 115 15.39 -4.34 -3.35
C GLY A 115 14.11 -5.16 -3.54
N LEU A 116 14.06 -6.02 -4.57
CA LEU A 116 12.93 -6.91 -4.79
C LEU A 116 12.81 -7.95 -3.68
N ASP A 117 13.92 -8.55 -3.26
CA ASP A 117 13.96 -9.52 -2.17
C ASP A 117 13.49 -8.88 -0.86
N GLU A 118 13.95 -7.68 -0.52
CA GLU A 118 13.51 -6.92 0.66
C GLU A 118 12.00 -6.60 0.58
N LEU A 119 11.51 -6.09 -0.58
CA LEU A 119 10.09 -5.80 -0.77
C LEU A 119 9.24 -7.05 -0.60
N MET A 120 9.65 -8.16 -1.22
CA MET A 120 8.93 -9.44 -1.13
C MET A 120 8.94 -10.00 0.29
N ASP A 121 9.98 -9.74 1.07
CA ASP A 121 10.07 -10.20 2.44
C ASP A 121 9.09 -9.42 3.34
N TYR A 122 9.18 -8.11 3.39
CA TYR A 122 8.37 -7.34 4.33
C TYR A 122 6.86 -7.37 4.01
N VAL A 123 6.45 -7.44 2.74
CA VAL A 123 5.00 -7.53 2.41
C VAL A 123 4.38 -8.88 2.75
N GLN A 124 5.19 -9.92 3.02
CA GLN A 124 4.71 -11.25 3.36
C GLN A 124 4.89 -11.62 4.83
N HIS A 125 5.73 -10.89 5.56
CA HIS A 125 6.10 -11.22 6.95
C HIS A 125 5.83 -10.04 7.90
N PRO A 126 4.55 -9.66 8.10
CA PRO A 126 4.22 -8.56 9.00
C PRO A 126 4.65 -8.87 10.44
N TYR A 127 5.16 -7.85 11.13
CA TYR A 127 5.59 -7.96 12.50
C TYR A 127 4.85 -7.00 13.41
N PHE A 128 4.07 -7.57 14.35
CA PHE A 128 3.26 -6.80 15.29
C PHE A 128 3.61 -7.16 16.72
N THR A 129 3.77 -6.14 17.56
CA THR A 129 3.81 -6.22 19.02
C THR A 129 2.88 -5.16 19.59
N GLU A 130 2.41 -5.35 20.81
CA GLU A 130 1.59 -4.33 21.47
C GLU A 130 2.30 -2.97 21.52
N GLU A 131 3.60 -2.98 21.82
CA GLU A 131 4.41 -1.77 21.90
C GLU A 131 4.50 -1.02 20.56
N ASN A 132 4.79 -1.75 19.46
CA ASN A 132 4.96 -1.11 18.16
C ASN A 132 3.61 -0.66 17.54
N VAL A 133 2.52 -1.33 17.88
CA VAL A 133 1.16 -0.92 17.50
C VAL A 133 0.78 0.38 18.21
N GLU A 134 0.97 0.46 19.53
CA GLU A 134 0.64 1.68 20.29
C GLU A 134 1.51 2.87 19.89
N LYS A 135 2.78 2.65 19.55
CA LYS A 135 3.66 3.69 19.01
C LYS A 135 3.11 4.24 17.68
N GLU A 136 2.70 3.36 16.76
CA GLU A 136 2.21 3.75 15.44
C GLU A 136 0.87 4.48 15.52
N LYS A 137 -0.02 4.12 16.40
CA LYS A 137 -1.25 4.89 16.67
C LYS A 137 -0.96 6.34 17.00
N GLY A 138 0.10 6.60 17.79
CA GLY A 138 0.53 7.95 18.11
C GLY A 138 1.03 8.73 16.89
N ILE A 139 1.73 8.08 15.97
CA ILE A 139 2.24 8.67 14.72
C ILE A 139 1.08 9.02 13.78
N ILE A 140 0.20 8.05 13.52
CA ILE A 140 -0.97 8.24 12.66
C ILE A 140 -1.93 9.29 13.24
N GLY A 141 -2.10 9.34 14.57
CA GLY A 141 -2.89 10.38 15.22
C GLY A 141 -2.36 11.80 14.97
N GLN A 142 -1.03 11.97 14.87
CA GLN A 142 -0.42 13.25 14.47
C GLN A 142 -0.65 13.55 12.98
N GLU A 143 -0.56 12.55 12.14
CA GLU A 143 -0.82 12.68 10.71
C GLU A 143 -2.27 13.09 10.43
N ILE A 144 -3.24 12.46 11.08
CA ILE A 144 -4.66 12.85 11.01
C ILE A 144 -4.82 14.33 11.40
N GLY A 145 -4.20 14.77 12.50
CA GLY A 145 -4.24 16.16 12.91
C GLY A 145 -3.67 17.15 11.88
N MET A 146 -2.69 16.73 11.07
CA MET A 146 -2.16 17.56 9.97
C MET A 146 -3.18 17.74 8.84
N TYR A 147 -3.91 16.69 8.50
CA TYR A 147 -4.97 16.75 7.47
C TYR A 147 -6.21 17.51 7.95
N ASP A 148 -6.53 17.43 9.25
CA ASP A 148 -7.63 18.19 9.84
C ASP A 148 -7.45 19.71 9.71
N ASP A 149 -6.20 20.18 9.70
CA ASP A 149 -5.84 21.58 9.52
C ASP A 149 -5.75 22.02 8.05
N ASP A 150 -5.87 21.09 7.07
CA ASP A 150 -5.83 21.40 5.64
C ASP A 150 -7.22 21.76 5.09
N PRO A 151 -7.46 23.02 4.67
CA PRO A 151 -8.78 23.44 4.17
C PRO A 151 -9.20 22.72 2.87
N GLY A 152 -8.22 22.31 2.04
CA GLY A 152 -8.48 21.57 0.80
C GLY A 152 -8.97 20.17 1.08
N TRP A 153 -8.31 19.50 2.03
CA TRP A 153 -8.72 18.17 2.51
C TRP A 153 -10.10 18.22 3.16
N GLN A 154 -10.34 19.19 4.04
CA GLN A 154 -11.63 19.39 4.69
C GLN A 154 -12.76 19.63 3.68
N LEU A 155 -12.49 20.43 2.64
CA LEU A 155 -13.45 20.65 1.55
C LEU A 155 -13.78 19.35 0.82
N TYR A 156 -12.76 18.54 0.50
CA TYR A 156 -12.93 17.25 -0.14
C TYR A 156 -13.75 16.29 0.72
N MET A 157 -13.40 16.10 1.99
CA MET A 157 -14.09 15.18 2.90
C MET A 157 -15.54 15.61 3.14
N ASN A 158 -15.81 16.90 3.32
CA ASN A 158 -17.16 17.43 3.45
C ASN A 158 -17.98 17.21 2.17
N ALA A 159 -17.38 17.34 0.99
CA ALA A 159 -18.05 17.04 -0.27
C ALA A 159 -18.40 15.54 -0.38
N MET A 160 -17.49 14.65 0.03
CA MET A 160 -17.73 13.20 0.04
C MET A 160 -18.85 12.83 1.00
N ASP A 161 -18.90 13.43 2.20
CA ASP A 161 -20.00 13.18 3.17
C ASP A 161 -21.36 13.67 2.65
N CYS A 162 -21.39 14.80 1.92
CA CYS A 162 -22.61 15.28 1.27
C CYS A 162 -23.08 14.38 0.12
N MET A 163 -22.14 13.76 -0.62
CA MET A 163 -22.44 12.95 -1.81
C MET A 163 -22.85 11.52 -1.45
N TYR A 164 -22.28 10.94 -0.40
CA TYR A 164 -22.45 9.53 -0.03
C TYR A 164 -23.05 9.37 1.36
N LYS A 165 -24.19 8.67 1.48
CA LYS A 165 -24.86 8.44 2.76
C LYS A 165 -24.25 7.28 3.54
N GLU A 166 -24.01 6.15 2.86
CA GLU A 166 -23.65 4.87 3.49
C GLU A 166 -22.31 4.30 2.97
N ASN A 167 -21.80 4.81 1.83
CA ASN A 167 -20.57 4.30 1.27
C ASN A 167 -19.37 4.75 2.11
N PRO A 168 -18.48 3.82 2.53
CA PRO A 168 -17.31 4.13 3.35
C PRO A 168 -16.28 5.05 2.67
N ILE A 169 -16.37 5.31 1.38
CA ILE A 169 -15.52 6.29 0.67
C ILE A 169 -15.57 7.71 1.28
N LYS A 170 -16.60 8.02 2.08
CA LYS A 170 -16.73 9.28 2.81
C LYS A 170 -15.93 9.34 4.10
N ILE A 171 -15.32 8.22 4.52
CA ILE A 171 -14.48 8.13 5.70
C ILE A 171 -13.03 8.37 5.25
N ASP A 172 -12.29 9.10 6.07
CA ASP A 172 -10.87 9.35 5.81
C ASP A 172 -10.09 8.04 5.69
N ILE A 173 -9.12 7.98 4.78
CA ILE A 173 -8.28 6.80 4.55
C ILE A 173 -7.52 6.42 5.82
N ALA A 174 -7.08 7.40 6.59
CA ALA A 174 -6.41 7.20 7.87
C ALA A 174 -7.36 6.79 9.01
N GLY A 175 -8.67 6.84 8.78
CA GLY A 175 -9.67 6.63 9.83
C GLY A 175 -9.79 7.82 10.78
N THR A 176 -10.01 7.53 12.05
CA THR A 176 -10.08 8.54 13.13
C THR A 176 -9.14 8.18 14.27
N VAL A 177 -8.88 9.13 15.17
CA VAL A 177 -8.07 8.87 16.37
C VAL A 177 -8.72 7.83 17.29
N GLU A 178 -10.05 7.68 17.23
CA GLU A 178 -10.83 6.74 18.03
C GLU A 178 -10.90 5.33 17.39
N SER A 179 -10.75 5.21 16.07
CA SER A 179 -10.79 3.93 15.36
C SER A 179 -9.43 3.27 15.33
#